data_1cb0758a585eb0f78a5c35a83bd406e2
#
_entry.id   1cb0758a585eb0f78a5c35a83bd406e2
#
_cell.length_a   1.000
_cell.length_b   1.000
_cell.length_c   1.000
_cell.angle_alpha   90.00
_cell.angle_beta   90.00
_cell.angle_gamma   90.00
#
_symmetry.space_group_name_H-M   'P 1'
#
loop_
_entity.id
_entity.type
_entity.pdbx_description
1 polymer ?
#
loop_
_entity_poly.entity_id
_entity_poly.type
_entity_poly.pdbx_seq_one_letter_code
_entity_poly.pdbx_strand_id
1 'polypeptide(L)'
;MAYPDHWMSELLAKNDIVSVVSAYTDLKPKGHRLWGLCPVHGEKTASFSVSPDKQLYYCFGCHIGGSVIQFIMDAEHMSFHESVEHLANRVGLAMPQEVNDAAMMQERAKRERLAEACQLAARFYMETLIGEGGVAGRAYLKKRGISSDAVKRFGIGYAPSEWE
;
A
#
# COMPACT_ATOMS: atom_id res chain seq x y z
N MET A 1 -2.28 -2.96 19.90
CA MET A 1 -0.90 -3.24 20.31
C MET A 1 -0.22 -1.92 20.57
N ALA A 2 0.37 -1.76 21.71
CA ALA A 2 1.13 -0.55 22.01
C ALA A 2 2.60 -0.95 22.17
N TYR A 3 3.46 -0.38 21.35
CA TYR A 3 4.89 -0.40 21.59
C TYR A 3 5.20 0.49 22.81
N PRO A 4 6.26 0.22 23.58
CA PRO A 4 6.68 1.10 24.67
C PRO A 4 6.94 2.52 24.16
N ASP A 5 6.40 3.54 24.83
CA ASP A 5 6.49 4.93 24.37
C ASP A 5 7.92 5.43 24.19
N HIS A 6 8.83 5.02 25.08
CA HIS A 6 10.25 5.39 24.97
C HIS A 6 10.90 4.79 23.72
N TRP A 7 10.59 3.53 23.40
CA TRP A 7 11.12 2.84 22.23
C TRP A 7 10.57 3.45 20.94
N MET A 8 9.26 3.76 20.90
CA MET A 8 8.65 4.42 19.77
C MET A 8 9.22 5.83 19.54
N SER A 9 9.48 6.57 20.62
CA SER A 9 10.14 7.87 20.54
C SER A 9 11.56 7.76 19.98
N GLU A 10 12.32 6.76 20.39
CA GLU A 10 13.66 6.48 19.86
C GLU A 10 13.62 6.10 18.37
N LEU A 11 12.67 5.25 17.97
CA LEU A 11 12.46 4.87 16.58
C LEU A 11 12.20 6.10 15.70
N LEU A 12 11.29 6.97 16.12
CA LEU A 12 10.94 8.19 15.39
C LEU A 12 12.11 9.17 15.34
N ALA A 13 12.83 9.35 16.43
CA ALA A 13 13.99 10.24 16.50
C ALA A 13 15.14 9.80 15.57
N LYS A 14 15.32 8.50 15.37
CA LYS A 14 16.33 7.94 14.46
C LYS A 14 15.90 7.91 12.99
N ASN A 15 14.61 8.01 12.71
CA ASN A 15 14.04 7.98 11.36
C ASN A 15 13.49 9.34 10.94
N ASP A 16 14.40 10.30 10.68
CA ASP A 16 14.00 11.60 10.13
C ASP A 16 13.22 11.42 8.83
N ILE A 17 12.04 12.05 8.75
CA ILE A 17 11.11 11.88 7.65
C ILE A 17 11.71 12.31 6.30
N VAL A 18 12.55 13.37 6.29
CA VAL A 18 13.20 13.83 5.05
C VAL A 18 14.15 12.76 4.54
N SER A 19 14.96 12.19 5.43
CA SER A 19 15.91 11.12 5.12
C SER A 19 15.21 9.86 4.58
N VAL A 20 14.07 9.50 5.17
CA VAL A 20 13.30 8.33 4.72
C VAL A 20 12.65 8.60 3.36
N VAL A 21 11.95 9.71 3.22
CA VAL A 21 11.21 10.06 1.99
C VAL A 21 12.14 10.29 0.81
N SER A 22 13.34 10.84 1.03
CA SER A 22 14.33 11.07 -0.04
C SER A 22 14.83 9.80 -0.72
N ALA A 23 14.61 8.63 -0.12
CA ALA A 23 14.88 7.35 -0.77
C ALA A 23 13.83 6.98 -1.83
N TYR A 24 12.66 7.63 -1.83
CA TYR A 24 11.53 7.33 -2.71
C TYR A 24 11.28 8.41 -3.77
N THR A 25 11.61 9.66 -3.47
CA THR A 25 11.37 10.78 -4.39
C THR A 25 12.36 11.92 -4.15
N ASP A 26 12.67 12.65 -5.23
CA ASP A 26 13.51 13.83 -5.16
C ASP A 26 12.75 14.99 -4.51
N LEU A 27 13.26 15.48 -3.40
CA LEU A 27 12.69 16.58 -2.65
C LEU A 27 13.44 17.89 -2.92
N LYS A 28 12.70 18.94 -3.29
CA LYS A 28 13.23 20.28 -3.53
C LYS A 28 12.71 21.26 -2.49
N PRO A 29 13.57 22.11 -1.90
CA PRO A 29 13.14 23.07 -0.91
C PRO A 29 12.24 24.16 -1.53
N LYS A 30 11.13 24.48 -0.85
CA LYS A 30 10.24 25.57 -1.21
C LYS A 30 9.65 26.17 0.07
N GLY A 31 10.22 27.31 0.52
CA GLY A 31 9.92 27.90 1.83
C GLY A 31 10.38 27.01 2.97
N HIS A 32 9.54 26.80 3.96
CA HIS A 32 9.81 25.92 5.12
C HIS A 32 9.50 24.44 4.88
N ARG A 33 9.21 24.03 3.65
CA ARG A 33 8.87 22.65 3.29
C ARG A 33 9.69 22.17 2.12
N LEU A 34 9.76 20.86 2.02
CA LEU A 34 10.32 20.17 0.86
C LEU A 34 9.17 19.65 -0.01
N TRP A 35 9.32 19.74 -1.33
CA TRP A 35 8.30 19.35 -2.30
C TRP A 35 8.87 18.37 -3.32
N GLY A 36 8.07 17.38 -3.70
CA GLY A 36 8.42 16.37 -4.69
C GLY A 36 7.20 15.78 -5.37
N LEU A 37 7.43 14.78 -6.20
CA LEU A 37 6.38 13.93 -6.76
C LEU A 37 5.93 12.92 -5.70
N CYS A 38 4.64 12.60 -5.65
CA CYS A 38 4.14 11.62 -4.70
C CYS A 38 4.57 10.21 -5.12
N PRO A 39 5.22 9.43 -4.24
CA PRO A 39 5.61 8.07 -4.56
C PRO A 39 4.44 7.07 -4.53
N VAL A 40 3.30 7.44 -3.92
CA VAL A 40 2.14 6.57 -3.74
C VAL A 40 1.18 6.62 -4.94
N HIS A 41 1.06 7.78 -5.60
CA HIS A 41 0.26 7.90 -6.81
C HIS A 41 1.09 8.52 -7.94
N GLY A 42 0.88 8.06 -9.16
CA GLY A 42 1.59 8.57 -10.33
C GLY A 42 1.14 9.99 -10.67
N GLU A 43 2.06 10.97 -10.60
CA GLU A 43 1.80 12.36 -10.95
C GLU A 43 2.97 12.99 -11.72
N LYS A 44 2.66 14.06 -12.46
CA LYS A 44 3.68 14.83 -13.21
C LYS A 44 4.00 16.18 -12.56
N THR A 45 3.21 16.60 -11.59
CA THR A 45 3.32 17.90 -10.92
C THR A 45 3.56 17.67 -9.43
N ALA A 46 4.57 18.31 -8.87
CA ALA A 46 4.92 18.15 -7.47
C ALA A 46 3.78 18.61 -6.55
N SER A 47 3.06 17.66 -5.97
CA SER A 47 1.98 17.90 -5.00
C SER A 47 2.28 17.31 -3.62
N PHE A 48 3.38 16.58 -3.48
CA PHE A 48 3.81 15.97 -2.23
C PHE A 48 4.71 16.91 -1.44
N SER A 49 4.38 17.18 -0.19
CA SER A 49 5.12 18.10 0.68
C SER A 49 5.56 17.42 1.97
N VAL A 50 6.79 17.68 2.40
CA VAL A 50 7.36 17.23 3.68
C VAL A 50 7.69 18.43 4.53
N SER A 51 7.28 18.40 5.80
CA SER A 51 7.61 19.40 6.82
C SER A 51 8.69 18.83 7.77
N PRO A 52 9.95 19.25 7.65
CA PRO A 52 11.02 18.78 8.53
C PRO A 52 10.75 19.07 9.99
N ASP A 53 10.28 20.29 10.31
CA ASP A 53 10.02 20.74 11.68
C ASP A 53 8.92 19.92 12.37
N LYS A 54 7.89 19.51 11.62
CA LYS A 54 6.75 18.75 12.15
C LYS A 54 6.92 17.25 12.03
N GLN A 55 7.92 16.78 11.29
CA GLN A 55 8.12 15.37 10.96
C GLN A 55 6.87 14.74 10.33
N LEU A 56 6.23 15.49 9.40
CA LEU A 56 5.00 15.09 8.72
C LEU A 56 5.13 15.30 7.20
N TYR A 57 4.44 14.44 6.44
CA TYR A 57 4.21 14.65 5.02
C TYR A 57 2.73 14.88 4.73
N TYR A 58 2.44 15.46 3.59
CA TYR A 58 1.10 15.58 3.03
C TYR A 58 1.15 15.68 1.51
N CYS A 59 0.29 14.92 0.84
CA CYS A 59 0.09 14.99 -0.61
C CYS A 59 -1.21 15.74 -0.94
N PHE A 60 -1.12 16.83 -1.70
CA PHE A 60 -2.29 17.60 -2.14
C PHE A 60 -3.01 16.97 -3.34
N GLY A 61 -2.42 15.95 -3.98
CA GLY A 61 -3.02 15.22 -5.09
C GLY A 61 -3.97 14.10 -4.62
N CYS A 62 -3.48 13.20 -3.77
CA CYS A 62 -4.27 12.07 -3.26
C CYS A 62 -4.74 12.23 -1.80
N HIS A 63 -4.43 13.35 -1.15
CA HIS A 63 -4.85 13.72 0.21
C HIS A 63 -4.37 12.79 1.33
N ILE A 64 -3.38 11.95 1.08
CA ILE A 64 -2.72 11.17 2.12
C ILE A 64 -1.73 12.05 2.89
N GLY A 65 -1.51 11.70 4.17
CA GLY A 65 -0.56 12.43 5.00
C GLY A 65 -0.38 11.77 6.36
N GLY A 66 0.74 12.07 7.02
CA GLY A 66 1.03 11.50 8.34
C GLY A 66 2.50 11.56 8.73
N SER A 67 2.87 10.73 9.69
CA SER A 67 4.25 10.56 10.16
C SER A 67 5.07 9.66 9.22
N VAL A 68 6.34 9.47 9.55
CA VAL A 68 7.23 8.56 8.81
C VAL A 68 6.72 7.12 8.78
N ILE A 69 6.05 6.64 9.84
CA ILE A 69 5.45 5.30 9.87
C ILE A 69 4.29 5.22 8.86
N GLN A 70 3.38 6.22 8.88
CA GLN A 70 2.28 6.27 7.91
C GLN A 70 2.81 6.35 6.48
N PHE A 71 3.90 7.07 6.25
CA PHE A 71 4.54 7.14 4.93
C PHE A 71 4.96 5.75 4.43
N ILE A 72 5.63 4.95 5.26
CA ILE A 72 6.03 3.58 4.88
C ILE A 72 4.80 2.69 4.65
N MET A 73 3.76 2.80 5.49
CA MET A 73 2.51 2.08 5.29
C MET A 73 1.90 2.37 3.91
N ASP A 74 1.87 3.64 3.51
CA ASP A 74 1.25 4.08 2.26
C ASP A 74 2.13 3.76 1.03
N ALA A 75 3.45 3.93 1.14
CA ALA A 75 4.39 3.75 0.04
C ALA A 75 4.69 2.28 -0.27
N GLU A 76 4.80 1.44 0.75
CA GLU A 76 5.16 0.02 0.64
C GLU A 76 3.94 -0.91 0.82
N HIS A 77 2.75 -0.36 1.06
CA HIS A 77 1.52 -1.11 1.35
C HIS A 77 1.66 -2.08 2.54
N MET A 78 2.43 -1.67 3.55
CA MET A 78 2.70 -2.43 4.76
C MET A 78 1.69 -2.14 5.86
N SER A 79 1.49 -3.10 6.77
CA SER A 79 0.79 -2.86 8.03
C SER A 79 1.61 -1.97 8.96
N PHE A 80 0.97 -1.44 10.00
CA PHE A 80 1.66 -0.63 11.01
C PHE A 80 2.87 -1.36 11.62
N HIS A 81 2.70 -2.65 11.97
CA HIS A 81 3.78 -3.43 12.56
C HIS A 81 4.94 -3.65 11.58
N GLU A 82 4.65 -4.06 10.35
CA GLU A 82 5.67 -4.25 9.31
C GLU A 82 6.43 -2.95 9.02
N SER A 83 5.73 -1.79 9.03
CA SER A 83 6.35 -0.49 8.84
C SER A 83 7.26 -0.10 9.99
N VAL A 84 6.85 -0.41 11.23
CA VAL A 84 7.67 -0.20 12.43
C VAL A 84 8.92 -1.08 12.40
N GLU A 85 8.77 -2.35 12.04
CA GLU A 85 9.90 -3.29 11.88
C GLU A 85 10.85 -2.85 10.77
N HIS A 86 10.32 -2.42 9.62
CA HIS A 86 11.10 -1.86 8.51
C HIS A 86 11.97 -0.68 8.96
N LEU A 87 11.37 0.29 9.66
CA LEU A 87 12.07 1.46 10.18
C LEU A 87 13.08 1.11 11.29
N ALA A 88 12.77 0.13 12.15
CA ALA A 88 13.69 -0.36 13.17
C ALA A 88 14.92 -1.02 12.55
N ASN A 89 14.72 -1.89 11.56
CA ASN A 89 15.80 -2.54 10.82
C ASN A 89 16.69 -1.52 10.10
N ARG A 90 16.10 -0.48 9.50
CA ARG A 90 16.83 0.60 8.82
C ARG A 90 17.86 1.28 9.72
N VAL A 91 17.56 1.44 11.00
CA VAL A 91 18.43 2.14 11.97
C VAL A 91 19.12 1.21 12.97
N GLY A 92 19.00 -0.12 12.79
CA GLY A 92 19.59 -1.11 13.66
C GLY A 92 19.01 -1.12 15.09
N LEU A 93 17.75 -0.71 15.25
CA LEU A 93 17.05 -0.72 16.53
C LEU A 93 16.38 -2.07 16.76
N ALA A 94 16.75 -2.77 17.83
CA ALA A 94 16.18 -4.07 18.18
C ALA A 94 14.68 -3.92 18.51
N MET A 95 13.85 -4.83 17.98
CA MET A 95 12.42 -4.86 18.31
C MET A 95 12.21 -5.21 19.79
N PRO A 96 11.21 -4.57 20.47
CA PRO A 96 10.92 -4.92 21.86
C PRO A 96 10.39 -6.35 21.97
N GLN A 97 10.87 -7.09 22.96
CA GLN A 97 10.47 -8.50 23.16
C GLN A 97 9.00 -8.70 23.60
N GLU A 98 8.32 -7.63 24.00
CA GLU A 98 6.92 -7.66 24.50
C GLU A 98 5.85 -7.51 23.42
N VAL A 99 6.23 -7.51 22.14
CA VAL A 99 5.24 -7.45 21.06
C VAL A 99 4.51 -8.79 20.97
N ASN A 100 3.23 -8.76 21.25
CA ASN A 100 2.35 -9.92 21.39
C ASN A 100 2.25 -10.72 20.07
N ASP A 101 3.12 -11.71 19.89
CA ASP A 101 3.20 -12.59 18.72
C ASP A 101 1.84 -13.20 18.32
N ALA A 102 0.94 -13.46 19.28
CA ALA A 102 -0.36 -14.03 19.03
C ALA A 102 -1.28 -13.13 18.18
N ALA A 103 -1.26 -11.81 18.42
CA ALA A 103 -2.08 -10.88 17.64
C ALA A 103 -1.49 -10.64 16.23
N MET A 104 -0.17 -10.70 16.08
CA MET A 104 0.49 -10.69 14.77
C MET A 104 0.14 -11.93 13.95
N MET A 105 0.19 -13.10 14.56
CA MET A 105 -0.21 -14.35 13.91
C MET A 105 -1.67 -14.32 13.46
N GLN A 106 -2.58 -13.75 14.27
CA GLN A 106 -3.99 -13.57 13.89
C GLN A 106 -4.17 -12.63 12.70
N GLU A 107 -3.48 -11.50 12.69
CA GLU A 107 -3.57 -10.53 11.58
C GLU A 107 -3.00 -11.10 10.29
N ARG A 108 -1.87 -11.79 10.38
CA ARG A 108 -1.26 -12.50 9.25
C ARG A 108 -2.17 -13.60 8.71
N ALA A 109 -2.74 -14.44 9.59
CA ALA A 109 -3.68 -15.48 9.20
C ALA A 109 -4.95 -14.91 8.54
N LYS A 110 -5.45 -13.75 9.02
CA LYS A 110 -6.57 -13.04 8.42
C LYS A 110 -6.24 -12.51 7.01
N ARG A 111 -5.06 -11.94 6.82
CA ARG A 111 -4.57 -11.49 5.50
C ARG A 111 -4.41 -12.65 4.52
N GLU A 112 -3.83 -13.76 4.96
CA GLU A 112 -3.67 -14.97 4.15
C GLU A 112 -5.03 -15.51 3.69
N ARG A 113 -6.01 -15.62 4.60
CA ARG A 113 -7.39 -16.03 4.26
C ARG A 113 -8.06 -15.07 3.28
N LEU A 114 -7.87 -13.75 3.44
CA LEU A 114 -8.44 -12.77 2.52
C LEU A 114 -7.80 -12.88 1.13
N ALA A 115 -6.48 -13.06 1.08
CA ALA A 115 -5.76 -13.27 -0.18
C ALA A 115 -6.21 -14.54 -0.90
N GLU A 116 -6.40 -15.65 -0.17
CA GLU A 116 -6.95 -16.90 -0.71
C GLU A 116 -8.37 -16.70 -1.25
N ALA A 117 -9.25 -16.01 -0.50
CA ALA A 117 -10.61 -15.70 -0.96
C ALA A 117 -10.62 -14.84 -2.24
N CYS A 118 -9.76 -13.82 -2.32
CA CYS A 118 -9.60 -13.00 -3.52
C CYS A 118 -9.08 -13.82 -4.71
N GLN A 119 -8.13 -14.74 -4.49
CA GLN A 119 -7.63 -15.63 -5.55
C GLN A 119 -8.71 -16.58 -6.07
N LEU A 120 -9.52 -17.15 -5.15
CA LEU A 120 -10.64 -18.02 -5.52
C LEU A 120 -11.68 -17.24 -6.32
N ALA A 121 -12.06 -16.05 -5.89
CA ALA A 121 -12.99 -15.18 -6.59
C ALA A 121 -12.46 -14.79 -7.99
N ALA A 122 -11.19 -14.41 -8.09
CA ALA A 122 -10.57 -14.07 -9.37
C ALA A 122 -10.59 -15.26 -10.34
N ARG A 123 -10.28 -16.45 -9.85
CA ARG A 123 -10.33 -17.69 -10.64
C ARG A 123 -11.76 -17.98 -11.12
N PHE A 124 -12.72 -17.91 -10.21
CA PHE A 124 -14.15 -18.11 -10.52
C PHE A 124 -14.63 -17.15 -11.62
N TYR A 125 -14.32 -15.85 -11.51
CA TYR A 125 -14.71 -14.87 -12.50
C TYR A 125 -14.02 -15.07 -13.86
N MET A 126 -12.77 -15.52 -13.88
CA MET A 126 -12.08 -15.86 -15.12
C MET A 126 -12.70 -17.09 -15.78
N GLU A 127 -13.01 -18.14 -15.02
CA GLU A 127 -13.70 -19.34 -15.51
C GLU A 127 -15.10 -19.01 -16.02
N THR A 128 -15.85 -18.17 -15.29
CA THR A 128 -17.17 -17.67 -15.73
C THR A 128 -17.08 -16.92 -17.07
N LEU A 129 -16.05 -16.07 -17.25
CA LEU A 129 -15.85 -15.35 -18.50
C LEU A 129 -15.64 -16.29 -19.69
N ILE A 130 -14.91 -17.39 -19.49
CA ILE A 130 -14.59 -18.36 -20.54
C ILE A 130 -15.77 -19.31 -20.80
N GLY A 131 -16.51 -19.66 -19.74
CA GLY A 131 -17.63 -20.61 -19.76
C GLY A 131 -18.91 -20.06 -20.44
N GLU A 132 -19.99 -20.84 -20.36
CA GLU A 132 -21.30 -20.52 -20.97
C GLU A 132 -21.90 -19.23 -20.38
N GLY A 133 -21.75 -18.96 -19.08
CA GLY A 133 -22.23 -17.74 -18.43
C GLY A 133 -21.54 -16.44 -18.87
N GLY A 134 -20.38 -16.54 -19.54
CA GLY A 134 -19.58 -15.39 -19.94
C GLY A 134 -19.91 -14.74 -21.29
N VAL A 135 -20.97 -15.13 -21.96
CA VAL A 135 -21.33 -14.63 -23.32
C VAL A 135 -21.45 -13.11 -23.36
N ALA A 136 -22.15 -12.52 -22.39
CA ALA A 136 -22.34 -11.07 -22.30
C ALA A 136 -21.00 -10.35 -22.01
N GLY A 137 -20.19 -10.89 -21.11
CA GLY A 137 -18.85 -10.38 -20.80
C GLY A 137 -17.93 -10.38 -22.02
N ARG A 138 -17.85 -11.50 -22.73
CA ARG A 138 -17.04 -11.62 -23.96
C ARG A 138 -17.52 -10.66 -25.07
N ALA A 139 -18.83 -10.50 -25.24
CA ALA A 139 -19.39 -9.54 -26.20
C ALA A 139 -19.01 -8.10 -25.86
N TYR A 140 -19.07 -7.75 -24.58
CA TYR A 140 -18.64 -6.44 -24.09
C TYR A 140 -17.14 -6.17 -24.32
N LEU A 141 -16.28 -7.13 -23.98
CA LEU A 141 -14.84 -7.02 -24.19
C LEU A 141 -14.50 -6.85 -25.67
N LYS A 142 -15.15 -7.62 -26.54
CA LYS A 142 -15.02 -7.51 -28.03
C LYS A 142 -15.44 -6.12 -28.51
N LYS A 143 -16.55 -5.58 -28.01
CA LYS A 143 -17.04 -4.23 -28.36
C LYS A 143 -16.05 -3.16 -27.92
N ARG A 144 -15.31 -3.37 -26.82
CA ARG A 144 -14.28 -2.48 -26.29
C ARG A 144 -12.92 -2.65 -26.96
N GLY A 145 -12.75 -3.59 -27.88
CA GLY A 145 -11.48 -3.86 -28.54
C GLY A 145 -10.42 -4.50 -27.62
N ILE A 146 -10.84 -5.13 -26.51
CA ILE A 146 -9.94 -5.79 -25.58
C ILE A 146 -9.61 -7.19 -26.13
N SER A 147 -8.32 -7.43 -26.38
CA SER A 147 -7.84 -8.70 -26.93
C SER A 147 -7.88 -9.83 -25.89
N SER A 148 -7.93 -11.09 -26.38
CA SER A 148 -7.83 -12.28 -25.53
C SER A 148 -6.52 -12.34 -24.74
N ASP A 149 -5.43 -11.82 -25.32
CA ASP A 149 -4.13 -11.77 -24.64
C ASP A 149 -4.13 -10.75 -23.50
N ALA A 150 -4.80 -9.61 -23.67
CA ALA A 150 -5.01 -8.64 -22.60
C ALA A 150 -5.86 -9.24 -21.48
N VAL A 151 -6.95 -9.98 -21.80
CA VAL A 151 -7.78 -10.67 -20.82
C VAL A 151 -6.96 -11.62 -19.96
N LYS A 152 -6.11 -12.45 -20.58
CA LYS A 152 -5.24 -13.40 -19.87
C LYS A 152 -4.17 -12.68 -19.04
N ARG A 153 -3.52 -11.69 -19.63
CA ARG A 153 -2.41 -10.96 -18.98
C ARG A 153 -2.85 -10.21 -17.72
N PHE A 154 -4.05 -9.62 -17.76
CA PHE A 154 -4.58 -8.82 -16.66
C PHE A 154 -5.57 -9.58 -15.77
N GLY A 155 -5.81 -10.87 -16.01
CA GLY A 155 -6.71 -11.69 -15.21
C GLY A 155 -8.15 -11.17 -15.21
N ILE A 156 -8.63 -10.65 -16.35
CA ILE A 156 -9.99 -10.10 -16.45
C ILE A 156 -11.01 -11.24 -16.35
N GLY A 157 -11.97 -11.07 -15.45
CA GLY A 157 -13.07 -12.00 -15.21
C GLY A 157 -14.44 -11.36 -15.47
N TYR A 158 -15.49 -12.13 -15.33
CA TYR A 158 -16.88 -11.70 -15.45
C TYR A 158 -17.68 -12.17 -14.22
N ALA A 159 -18.26 -11.22 -13.51
CA ALA A 159 -19.18 -11.53 -12.42
C ALA A 159 -20.59 -11.77 -13.01
N PRO A 160 -21.21 -12.92 -12.77
CA PRO A 160 -22.60 -13.15 -13.20
C PRO A 160 -23.54 -12.20 -12.45
N SER A 161 -24.67 -11.87 -13.08
CA SER A 161 -25.68 -10.97 -12.50
C SER A 161 -26.56 -11.64 -11.44
N GLU A 162 -26.49 -12.95 -11.32
CA GLU A 162 -27.29 -13.74 -10.39
C GLU A 162 -26.44 -14.04 -9.14
N TRP A 163 -26.94 -13.56 -7.99
CA TRP A 163 -26.47 -13.93 -6.67
C TRP A 163 -27.44 -14.98 -6.10
N GLU A 164 -27.03 -16.25 -6.16
CA GLU A 164 -27.62 -17.32 -5.33
C GLU A 164 -26.56 -17.91 -4.42
#